data_ede306e182dbc292e2501bdb7bef4ec8
#
_entry.id   ede306e182dbc292e2501bdb7bef4ec8
#
_cell.length_a   1.000
_cell.length_b   1.000
_cell.length_c   1.000
_cell.angle_alpha   90.00
_cell.angle_beta   90.00
_cell.angle_gamma   90.00
#
_symmetry.space_group_name_H-M   'P 1'
#
loop_
_entity.id
_entity.type
_entity.pdbx_description
1 polymer ?
#
loop_
_entity_poly.entity_id
_entity_poly.type
_entity_poly.pdbx_seq_one_letter_code
_entity_poly.pdbx_strand_id
1 'polypeptide(L)'
;MSGIKDVLAPPNEEGTRATILKWCKAVGDTVVKDEPLVELETDKVTVEIPAPVSGTLIEVLKPESAEVSPDEVLARLRLPGDATAARESKAPTAAPKIESTQAVLTARARTDLLSPSVRRLLHEHAIAPGDVNGTGRNGRVTAQDVARHVSHATQVSQAAQVSQAAHVSQAAPASQAGHAAHAAHSAKGSASTLIPHTAIRRRVAEHMVRSIADAPHVTTLFEADLTRVLKHRALHAKSYESRGARLTLTVYFIGACVRALRAHPEVNATFRPDGMELHADVNIGVGTALGDKGLIVPVIHRAQDLTLFDIAQRLHQVVEAARAGKLSPQDVRGGTFTISNHGVGGSLLAAPIVINQPQVAILGVGKVQRRVCVIDAQGSESIAVRSMCYLTLTIDHRALDAFQANAFLSLVVSTLEQWPDTAEALHD
;
A
#
# COMPACT_ATOMS: atom_id res chain seq x y z
N MET A 1 -22.76 -44.90 16.84
CA MET A 1 -22.98 -43.51 16.45
C MET A 1 -22.32 -43.31 15.11
N SER A 2 -23.03 -42.91 14.07
CA SER A 2 -22.50 -42.83 12.70
C SER A 2 -21.30 -41.85 12.65
N GLY A 3 -20.15 -42.34 12.28
CA GLY A 3 -18.90 -41.58 12.15
C GLY A 3 -18.89 -40.60 10.95
N ILE A 4 -20.05 -39.97 10.67
CA ILE A 4 -20.23 -38.99 9.61
C ILE A 4 -20.55 -37.65 10.26
N LYS A 5 -19.83 -36.59 9.80
CA LYS A 5 -20.04 -35.20 10.21
C LYS A 5 -20.42 -34.35 9.01
N ASP A 6 -21.52 -33.61 9.14
CA ASP A 6 -21.95 -32.67 8.11
C ASP A 6 -21.15 -31.39 8.15
N VAL A 7 -20.85 -30.83 6.96
CA VAL A 7 -20.27 -29.50 6.73
C VAL A 7 -21.40 -28.57 6.38
N LEU A 8 -21.62 -27.54 7.19
CA LEU A 8 -22.73 -26.60 7.06
C LEU A 8 -22.25 -25.26 6.46
N ALA A 9 -23.13 -24.58 5.74
CA ALA A 9 -22.93 -23.18 5.38
C ALA A 9 -22.94 -22.32 6.66
N PRO A 10 -22.11 -21.27 6.75
CA PRO A 10 -22.06 -20.42 7.94
C PRO A 10 -23.38 -19.70 8.16
N PRO A 11 -23.79 -19.52 9.43
CA PRO A 11 -24.91 -18.66 9.75
C PRO A 11 -24.53 -17.22 9.38
N ASN A 12 -25.43 -16.49 8.72
CA ASN A 12 -25.30 -15.06 8.52
C ASN A 12 -26.52 -14.33 9.10
N GLU A 13 -26.27 -13.19 9.77
CA GLU A 13 -27.32 -12.43 10.46
C GLU A 13 -28.31 -11.75 9.49
N GLU A 14 -27.97 -11.65 8.19
CA GLU A 14 -28.77 -10.96 7.18
C GLU A 14 -29.63 -11.93 6.33
N GLY A 15 -29.51 -13.25 6.51
CA GLY A 15 -30.30 -14.26 5.77
C GLY A 15 -30.02 -14.27 4.24
N THR A 16 -28.94 -13.66 3.79
CA THR A 16 -28.55 -13.60 2.38
C THR A 16 -28.06 -14.97 1.90
N ARG A 17 -28.44 -15.37 0.68
CA ARG A 17 -27.96 -16.59 0.05
C ARG A 17 -26.50 -16.42 -0.40
N ALA A 18 -25.75 -17.51 -0.35
CA ALA A 18 -24.38 -17.57 -0.88
C ALA A 18 -24.35 -18.50 -2.11
N THR A 19 -23.36 -18.30 -2.98
CA THR A 19 -23.11 -19.17 -4.14
C THR A 19 -21.79 -19.91 -3.94
N ILE A 20 -21.75 -21.21 -4.22
CA ILE A 20 -20.51 -21.99 -4.18
C ILE A 20 -19.62 -21.58 -5.37
N LEU A 21 -18.49 -20.96 -5.09
CA LEU A 21 -17.50 -20.62 -6.12
C LEU A 21 -16.70 -21.84 -6.56
N LYS A 22 -16.13 -22.55 -5.56
CA LYS A 22 -15.19 -23.64 -5.85
C LYS A 22 -15.05 -24.59 -4.67
N TRP A 23 -14.89 -25.89 -4.96
CA TRP A 23 -14.45 -26.89 -4.01
C TRP A 23 -12.92 -27.01 -4.01
N CYS A 24 -12.30 -26.82 -2.84
CA CYS A 24 -10.85 -26.94 -2.66
C CYS A 24 -10.40 -28.40 -2.55
N LYS A 25 -11.34 -29.32 -2.29
CA LYS A 25 -11.13 -30.78 -2.10
C LYS A 25 -12.12 -31.59 -2.91
N ALA A 26 -11.66 -32.74 -3.41
CA ALA A 26 -12.50 -33.69 -4.14
C ALA A 26 -13.04 -34.78 -3.21
N VAL A 27 -14.13 -35.43 -3.62
CA VAL A 27 -14.68 -36.62 -2.93
C VAL A 27 -13.59 -37.71 -2.91
N GLY A 28 -13.29 -38.20 -1.72
CA GLY A 28 -12.21 -39.17 -1.46
C GLY A 28 -10.95 -38.56 -0.82
N ASP A 29 -10.80 -37.22 -0.83
CA ASP A 29 -9.66 -36.57 -0.22
C ASP A 29 -9.73 -36.57 1.31
N THR A 30 -8.58 -36.75 1.94
CA THR A 30 -8.43 -36.62 3.40
C THR A 30 -8.20 -35.15 3.74
N VAL A 31 -8.90 -34.65 4.75
CA VAL A 31 -8.83 -33.27 5.22
C VAL A 31 -8.48 -33.22 6.69
N VAL A 32 -7.76 -32.18 7.09
CA VAL A 32 -7.44 -31.88 8.49
C VAL A 32 -8.44 -30.84 9.02
N LYS A 33 -8.72 -30.88 10.31
CA LYS A 33 -9.57 -29.86 10.95
C LYS A 33 -9.01 -28.46 10.65
N ASP A 34 -9.89 -27.52 10.35
CA ASP A 34 -9.63 -26.12 10.00
C ASP A 34 -8.96 -25.93 8.62
N GLU A 35 -8.83 -26.97 7.79
CA GLU A 35 -8.39 -26.89 6.40
C GLU A 35 -9.51 -26.41 5.47
N PRO A 36 -9.29 -25.44 4.53
CA PRO A 36 -10.34 -24.92 3.66
C PRO A 36 -10.90 -26.02 2.74
N LEU A 37 -12.22 -26.17 2.72
CA LEU A 37 -12.98 -27.15 1.94
C LEU A 37 -13.67 -26.56 0.73
N VAL A 38 -14.32 -25.42 0.89
CA VAL A 38 -15.14 -24.77 -0.14
C VAL A 38 -15.12 -23.27 0.02
N GLU A 39 -15.11 -22.57 -1.09
CA GLU A 39 -15.22 -21.12 -1.18
C GLU A 39 -16.66 -20.74 -1.55
N LEU A 40 -17.27 -19.88 -0.74
CA LEU A 40 -18.62 -19.32 -0.95
C LEU A 40 -18.51 -17.84 -1.28
N GLU A 41 -19.27 -17.38 -2.25
CA GLU A 41 -19.46 -15.97 -2.58
C GLU A 41 -20.79 -15.47 -2.05
N THR A 42 -20.75 -14.43 -1.24
CA THR A 42 -21.93 -13.66 -0.81
C THR A 42 -21.96 -12.34 -1.58
N ASP A 43 -23.03 -11.59 -1.47
CA ASP A 43 -23.21 -10.29 -2.13
C ASP A 43 -22.08 -9.27 -1.81
N LYS A 44 -21.32 -9.47 -0.73
CA LYS A 44 -20.31 -8.51 -0.25
C LYS A 44 -18.88 -9.08 -0.20
N VAL A 45 -18.70 -10.37 0.04
CA VAL A 45 -17.36 -10.98 0.25
C VAL A 45 -17.34 -12.46 -0.12
N THR A 46 -16.16 -12.98 -0.45
CA THR A 46 -15.90 -14.42 -0.56
C THR A 46 -15.46 -14.96 0.80
N VAL A 47 -16.07 -16.05 1.24
CA VAL A 47 -15.80 -16.71 2.54
C VAL A 47 -15.35 -18.14 2.30
N GLU A 48 -14.21 -18.53 2.89
CA GLU A 48 -13.74 -19.91 2.92
C GLU A 48 -14.36 -20.69 4.09
N ILE A 49 -14.88 -21.88 3.81
CA ILE A 49 -15.46 -22.77 4.83
C ILE A 49 -14.43 -23.84 5.18
N PRO A 50 -13.94 -23.87 6.42
CA PRO A 50 -12.98 -24.87 6.87
C PRO A 50 -13.66 -26.18 7.26
N ALA A 51 -12.89 -27.28 7.25
CA ALA A 51 -13.33 -28.57 7.72
C ALA A 51 -13.61 -28.54 9.24
N PRO A 52 -14.81 -28.89 9.72
CA PRO A 52 -15.14 -28.86 11.14
C PRO A 52 -14.40 -29.94 11.95
N VAL A 53 -13.95 -31.02 11.29
CA VAL A 53 -13.20 -32.13 11.85
C VAL A 53 -12.26 -32.74 10.83
N SER A 54 -11.20 -33.41 11.28
CA SER A 54 -10.34 -34.20 10.40
C SER A 54 -11.09 -35.46 9.95
N GLY A 55 -11.00 -35.79 8.65
CA GLY A 55 -11.69 -36.95 8.08
C GLY A 55 -11.49 -37.08 6.59
N THR A 56 -12.33 -37.89 5.93
CA THR A 56 -12.34 -38.05 4.48
C THR A 56 -13.64 -37.49 3.92
N LEU A 57 -13.57 -36.65 2.88
CA LEU A 57 -14.74 -36.09 2.19
C LEU A 57 -15.41 -37.23 1.39
N ILE A 58 -16.60 -37.65 1.84
CA ILE A 58 -17.32 -38.79 1.25
C ILE A 58 -18.38 -38.38 0.24
N GLU A 59 -18.96 -37.20 0.41
CA GLU A 59 -20.06 -36.74 -0.44
C GLU A 59 -20.08 -35.22 -0.51
N VAL A 60 -20.27 -34.66 -1.70
CA VAL A 60 -20.55 -33.27 -1.97
C VAL A 60 -22.01 -33.15 -2.38
N LEU A 61 -22.83 -32.47 -1.58
CA LEU A 61 -24.27 -32.37 -1.78
C LEU A 61 -24.66 -31.18 -2.67
N LYS A 62 -23.80 -30.16 -2.72
CA LYS A 62 -24.02 -28.95 -3.53
C LYS A 62 -22.86 -28.78 -4.52
N PRO A 63 -23.12 -28.76 -5.84
CA PRO A 63 -22.09 -28.53 -6.85
C PRO A 63 -21.62 -27.07 -6.89
N GLU A 64 -20.53 -26.82 -7.59
CA GLU A 64 -20.07 -25.46 -7.90
C GLU A 64 -21.17 -24.67 -8.62
N SER A 65 -21.28 -23.38 -8.36
CA SER A 65 -22.32 -22.45 -8.82
C SER A 65 -23.74 -22.71 -8.26
N ALA A 66 -23.90 -23.58 -7.26
CA ALA A 66 -25.18 -23.75 -6.58
C ALA A 66 -25.39 -22.64 -5.53
N GLU A 67 -26.63 -22.14 -5.43
CA GLU A 67 -27.05 -21.28 -4.30
C GLU A 67 -27.28 -22.12 -3.05
N VAL A 68 -26.82 -21.58 -1.91
CA VAL A 68 -26.94 -22.20 -0.60
C VAL A 68 -27.51 -21.21 0.43
N SER A 69 -28.35 -21.72 1.31
CA SER A 69 -28.91 -20.96 2.44
C SER A 69 -28.05 -21.13 3.69
N PRO A 70 -28.11 -20.19 4.66
CA PRO A 70 -27.47 -20.38 5.98
C PRO A 70 -27.86 -21.71 6.61
N ASP A 71 -26.88 -22.36 7.28
CA ASP A 71 -27.03 -23.67 7.96
C ASP A 71 -27.36 -24.86 7.03
N GLU A 72 -27.35 -24.68 5.73
CA GLU A 72 -27.57 -25.77 4.77
C GLU A 72 -26.37 -26.70 4.69
N VAL A 73 -26.63 -28.03 4.57
CA VAL A 73 -25.57 -29.03 4.47
C VAL A 73 -24.92 -29.01 3.09
N LEU A 74 -23.62 -28.74 3.04
CA LEU A 74 -22.81 -28.64 1.81
C LEU A 74 -22.17 -29.96 1.43
N ALA A 75 -21.64 -30.69 2.41
CA ALA A 75 -20.90 -31.93 2.21
C ALA A 75 -20.87 -32.79 3.48
N ARG A 76 -20.37 -34.02 3.36
CA ARG A 76 -20.22 -34.97 4.46
C ARG A 76 -18.79 -35.46 4.59
N LEU A 77 -18.29 -35.49 5.82
CA LEU A 77 -16.97 -36.01 6.20
C LEU A 77 -17.15 -37.30 7.00
N ARG A 78 -16.32 -38.31 6.70
CA ARG A 78 -16.18 -39.54 7.50
C ARG A 78 -15.02 -39.35 8.46
N LEU A 79 -15.26 -39.63 9.73
CA LEU A 79 -14.23 -39.59 10.78
C LEU A 79 -13.24 -40.77 10.65
N PRO A 80 -11.94 -40.60 10.98
CA PRO A 80 -10.98 -41.67 10.99
C PRO A 80 -11.34 -42.67 12.12
N GLY A 81 -11.72 -43.87 11.76
CA GLY A 81 -12.05 -44.95 12.72
C GLY A 81 -13.10 -45.96 12.29
N ASP A 82 -13.88 -45.75 11.25
CA ASP A 82 -14.85 -46.70 10.73
C ASP A 82 -14.43 -47.26 9.36
N ALA A 83 -13.59 -48.28 9.37
CA ALA A 83 -13.33 -49.12 8.21
C ALA A 83 -14.16 -50.39 8.34
N THR A 84 -15.37 -50.42 7.73
CA THR A 84 -16.00 -51.69 7.36
C THR A 84 -16.92 -51.56 6.17
N ALA A 85 -16.56 -52.29 5.10
CA ALA A 85 -17.35 -52.93 4.07
C ALA A 85 -18.12 -52.04 3.07
N ALA A 86 -17.79 -52.07 1.82
CA ALA A 86 -18.20 -53.03 0.81
C ALA A 86 -17.59 -52.70 -0.55
N ARG A 87 -16.84 -53.63 -1.04
CA ARG A 87 -16.97 -54.46 -2.25
C ARG A 87 -17.04 -53.74 -3.58
N GLU A 88 -15.95 -53.93 -4.28
CA GLU A 88 -15.68 -54.74 -5.46
C GLU A 88 -16.24 -54.17 -6.80
N SER A 89 -15.31 -53.82 -7.67
CA SER A 89 -15.21 -54.51 -8.95
C SER A 89 -13.98 -54.07 -9.75
N LYS A 90 -13.06 -55.02 -9.85
CA LYS A 90 -12.20 -55.45 -10.96
C LYS A 90 -11.01 -54.61 -11.37
N ALA A 91 -9.86 -55.12 -10.92
CA ALA A 91 -8.63 -55.17 -11.71
C ALA A 91 -8.72 -56.26 -12.78
N PRO A 92 -7.87 -56.30 -13.81
CA PRO A 92 -6.60 -56.97 -13.60
C PRO A 92 -5.34 -56.38 -14.29
N THR A 93 -4.22 -56.61 -13.67
CA THR A 93 -3.06 -57.39 -14.11
C THR A 93 -1.87 -56.67 -14.72
N ALA A 94 -0.76 -56.83 -13.94
CA ALA A 94 0.62 -57.13 -14.27
C ALA A 94 1.57 -55.96 -14.62
N ALA A 95 2.52 -55.82 -13.69
CA ALA A 95 3.85 -55.24 -13.92
C ALA A 95 4.69 -56.12 -14.88
N PRO A 96 5.75 -55.56 -15.48
CA PRO A 96 7.06 -55.83 -14.87
C PRO A 96 7.97 -54.57 -14.74
N LYS A 97 8.83 -54.65 -13.74
CA LYS A 97 10.06 -53.89 -13.58
C LYS A 97 10.94 -54.00 -14.81
N ILE A 98 11.53 -52.87 -15.24
CA ILE A 98 12.88 -52.85 -15.83
C ILE A 98 13.56 -51.51 -15.47
N GLU A 99 14.82 -51.65 -15.18
CA GLU A 99 15.80 -50.70 -14.68
C GLU A 99 16.08 -49.50 -15.56
N SER A 100 16.55 -48.46 -14.88
CA SER A 100 17.36 -47.31 -15.31
C SER A 100 17.93 -47.37 -16.73
N THR A 101 17.61 -46.32 -17.50
CA THR A 101 18.56 -45.73 -18.42
C THR A 101 18.25 -44.23 -18.50
N GLN A 102 19.12 -43.41 -17.89
CA GLN A 102 19.27 -42.00 -18.20
C GLN A 102 19.78 -41.91 -19.63
N ALA A 103 19.15 -41.11 -20.42
CA ALA A 103 19.72 -40.07 -21.26
C ALA A 103 18.74 -39.65 -22.37
N VAL A 104 18.59 -38.33 -22.54
CA VAL A 104 18.23 -37.66 -23.78
C VAL A 104 16.82 -37.95 -24.33
N LEU A 105 15.81 -37.32 -23.69
CA LEU A 105 14.61 -36.97 -24.39
C LEU A 105 14.60 -35.46 -24.66
N THR A 106 14.89 -35.18 -25.89
CA THR A 106 15.04 -33.94 -26.60
C THR A 106 14.02 -32.84 -26.25
N ALA A 107 14.49 -31.61 -26.30
CA ALA A 107 13.77 -30.34 -26.10
C ALA A 107 12.43 -30.17 -26.88
N ARG A 108 12.12 -31.05 -27.81
CA ARG A 108 10.89 -31.04 -28.61
C ARG A 108 9.64 -31.51 -27.86
N ALA A 109 9.75 -32.37 -26.86
CA ALA A 109 8.59 -32.92 -26.16
C ALA A 109 8.08 -31.99 -25.03
N ARG A 110 8.82 -30.96 -24.63
CA ARG A 110 8.42 -30.00 -23.59
C ARG A 110 7.60 -28.81 -24.10
N THR A 111 7.69 -28.49 -25.39
CA THR A 111 6.96 -27.36 -25.99
C THR A 111 5.47 -27.63 -26.19
N ASP A 112 5.05 -28.86 -26.36
CA ASP A 112 3.65 -29.22 -26.61
C ASP A 112 2.76 -29.21 -25.37
N LEU A 113 3.37 -29.14 -24.17
CA LEU A 113 2.68 -29.09 -22.88
C LEU A 113 2.49 -27.68 -22.32
N LEU A 114 2.97 -26.64 -23.02
CA LEU A 114 2.86 -25.26 -22.58
C LEU A 114 1.53 -24.65 -23.02
N SER A 115 0.86 -23.90 -22.12
CA SER A 115 -0.34 -23.16 -22.48
C SER A 115 -0.01 -22.00 -23.44
N PRO A 116 -0.96 -21.53 -24.26
CA PRO A 116 -0.73 -20.42 -25.19
C PRO A 116 -0.23 -19.15 -24.50
N SER A 117 -0.71 -18.87 -23.30
CA SER A 117 -0.28 -17.71 -22.48
C SER A 117 1.18 -17.84 -22.01
N VAL A 118 1.61 -19.03 -21.62
CA VAL A 118 3.00 -19.30 -21.21
C VAL A 118 3.96 -19.18 -22.39
N ARG A 119 3.59 -19.72 -23.57
CA ARG A 119 4.39 -19.59 -24.81
C ARG A 119 4.59 -18.12 -25.19
N ARG A 120 3.53 -17.31 -25.09
CA ARG A 120 3.59 -15.87 -25.39
C ARG A 120 4.55 -15.15 -24.44
N LEU A 121 4.45 -15.38 -23.13
CA LEU A 121 5.32 -14.77 -22.13
C LEU A 121 6.80 -15.16 -22.27
N LEU A 122 7.07 -16.45 -22.56
CA LEU A 122 8.43 -16.93 -22.81
C LEU A 122 9.04 -16.28 -24.07
N HIS A 123 8.23 -16.10 -25.11
CA HIS A 123 8.66 -15.43 -26.36
C HIS A 123 8.89 -13.92 -26.13
N GLU A 124 8.00 -13.25 -25.40
CA GLU A 124 8.09 -11.81 -25.08
C GLU A 124 9.36 -11.46 -24.28
N HIS A 125 9.77 -12.36 -23.39
CA HIS A 125 10.96 -12.16 -22.56
C HIS A 125 12.21 -12.90 -23.08
N ALA A 126 12.17 -13.49 -24.27
CA ALA A 126 13.26 -14.26 -24.89
C ALA A 126 13.86 -15.35 -23.96
N ILE A 127 13.00 -16.05 -23.19
CA ILE A 127 13.39 -17.10 -22.24
C ILE A 127 13.15 -18.47 -22.86
N ALA A 128 14.15 -19.36 -22.78
CA ALA A 128 13.99 -20.72 -23.24
C ALA A 128 13.11 -21.54 -22.25
N PRO A 129 12.20 -22.39 -22.74
CA PRO A 129 11.30 -23.19 -21.88
C PRO A 129 12.00 -24.09 -20.86
N GLY A 130 13.28 -24.39 -21.09
CA GLY A 130 14.12 -25.20 -20.19
C GLY A 130 14.69 -24.45 -19.00
N ASP A 131 14.70 -23.10 -19.05
CA ASP A 131 15.31 -22.25 -18.03
C ASP A 131 14.33 -21.91 -16.87
N VAL A 132 13.06 -22.26 -17.03
CA VAL A 132 12.02 -22.00 -16.03
C VAL A 132 11.60 -23.29 -15.36
N ASN A 133 11.76 -23.38 -14.05
CA ASN A 133 11.25 -24.48 -13.25
C ASN A 133 9.73 -24.38 -13.07
N GLY A 134 8.99 -25.34 -13.64
CA GLY A 134 7.54 -25.40 -13.53
C GLY A 134 7.08 -25.87 -12.16
N THR A 135 6.20 -25.11 -11.51
CA THR A 135 5.56 -25.47 -10.23
C THR A 135 4.14 -26.02 -10.40
N GLY A 136 3.62 -26.04 -11.61
CA GLY A 136 2.28 -26.59 -11.91
C GLY A 136 2.21 -28.10 -11.84
N ARG A 137 0.99 -28.65 -11.93
CA ARG A 137 0.70 -30.10 -11.87
C ARG A 137 1.57 -30.87 -12.88
N ASN A 138 2.29 -31.89 -12.41
CA ASN A 138 3.24 -32.70 -13.18
C ASN A 138 4.47 -31.89 -13.70
N GLY A 139 4.92 -30.88 -12.97
CA GLY A 139 6.09 -30.08 -13.37
C GLY A 139 5.81 -29.11 -14.54
N ARG A 140 4.55 -28.78 -14.83
CA ARG A 140 4.16 -27.87 -15.91
C ARG A 140 4.55 -26.43 -15.56
N VAL A 141 5.13 -25.71 -16.53
CA VAL A 141 5.43 -24.28 -16.38
C VAL A 141 4.15 -23.46 -16.42
N THR A 142 3.95 -22.60 -15.42
CA THR A 142 2.82 -21.67 -15.32
C THR A 142 3.24 -20.24 -15.67
N ALA A 143 2.28 -19.35 -15.95
CA ALA A 143 2.56 -17.93 -16.20
C ALA A 143 3.26 -17.27 -15.00
N GLN A 144 2.96 -17.72 -13.78
CA GLN A 144 3.56 -17.22 -12.55
C GLN A 144 5.02 -17.64 -12.40
N ASP A 145 5.41 -18.81 -12.91
CA ASP A 145 6.80 -19.24 -12.89
C ASP A 145 7.66 -18.40 -13.84
N VAL A 146 7.13 -18.05 -15.02
CA VAL A 146 7.80 -17.15 -15.97
C VAL A 146 7.96 -15.75 -15.36
N ALA A 147 6.90 -15.21 -14.75
CA ALA A 147 6.96 -13.89 -14.08
C ALA A 147 7.99 -13.86 -12.94
N ARG A 148 8.06 -14.93 -12.13
CA ARG A 148 9.05 -15.06 -11.05
C ARG A 148 10.49 -15.12 -11.60
N HIS A 149 10.70 -15.86 -12.68
CA HIS A 149 12.00 -15.99 -13.33
C HIS A 149 12.48 -14.63 -13.88
N VAL A 150 11.60 -13.85 -14.53
CA VAL A 150 11.87 -12.49 -15.03
C VAL A 150 12.23 -11.55 -13.88
N SER A 151 11.46 -11.55 -12.78
CA SER A 151 11.72 -10.71 -11.61
C SER A 151 13.08 -11.01 -10.98
N HIS A 152 13.46 -12.28 -10.89
CA HIS A 152 14.74 -12.70 -10.35
C HIS A 152 15.92 -12.28 -11.25
N ALA A 153 15.77 -12.40 -12.56
CA ALA A 153 16.78 -11.97 -13.53
C ALA A 153 16.98 -10.44 -13.50
N THR A 154 15.90 -9.66 -13.32
CA THR A 154 15.96 -8.19 -13.19
C THR A 154 16.67 -7.77 -11.90
N GLN A 155 16.43 -8.45 -10.78
CA GLN A 155 17.11 -8.18 -9.51
C GLN A 155 18.62 -8.49 -9.58
N VAL A 156 18.99 -9.59 -10.24
CA VAL A 156 20.42 -9.95 -10.44
C VAL A 156 21.13 -8.95 -11.34
N SER A 157 20.46 -8.45 -12.39
CA SER A 157 21.01 -7.43 -13.29
C SER A 157 21.17 -6.07 -12.61
N GLN A 158 20.24 -5.66 -11.73
CA GLN A 158 20.36 -4.44 -10.94
C GLN A 158 21.50 -4.54 -9.91
N ALA A 159 21.66 -5.69 -9.25
CA ALA A 159 22.76 -5.92 -8.33
C ALA A 159 24.14 -5.87 -9.03
N ALA A 160 24.24 -6.36 -10.27
CA ALA A 160 25.45 -6.30 -11.07
C ALA A 160 25.82 -4.88 -11.54
N GLN A 161 24.84 -4.04 -11.87
CA GLN A 161 25.05 -2.65 -12.24
C GLN A 161 25.49 -1.76 -11.07
N VAL A 162 25.01 -2.03 -9.87
CA VAL A 162 25.45 -1.32 -8.64
C VAL A 162 26.90 -1.70 -8.29
N SER A 163 27.32 -2.92 -8.60
CA SER A 163 28.72 -3.36 -8.36
C SER A 163 29.74 -2.77 -9.32
N GLN A 164 29.35 -2.37 -10.54
CA GLN A 164 30.26 -1.75 -11.51
C GLN A 164 30.51 -0.25 -11.28
N ALA A 165 29.63 0.44 -10.56
CA ALA A 165 29.79 1.86 -10.26
C ALA A 165 30.77 2.13 -9.09
N ALA A 166 31.20 1.12 -8.35
CA ALA A 166 32.04 1.24 -7.15
C ALA A 166 33.57 1.03 -7.40
N HIS A 167 33.99 0.80 -8.63
CA HIS A 167 35.39 0.47 -8.95
C HIS A 167 36.14 1.56 -9.76
N VAL A 168 35.97 2.83 -9.44
CA VAL A 168 36.90 3.87 -9.89
C VAL A 168 37.23 4.80 -8.72
N SER A 169 38.22 4.47 -7.94
CA SER A 169 39.23 5.37 -7.37
C SER A 169 40.12 4.70 -6.33
N GLN A 170 41.37 4.74 -6.64
CA GLN A 170 42.60 4.94 -5.86
C GLN A 170 43.50 3.73 -5.68
N ALA A 171 44.67 3.92 -6.33
CA ALA A 171 45.87 3.11 -6.18
C ALA A 171 46.87 3.78 -5.20
N ALA A 172 47.49 2.91 -4.41
CA ALA A 172 48.87 2.81 -3.95
C ALA A 172 49.38 3.67 -2.79
N PRO A 173 50.55 3.33 -2.09
CA PRO A 173 51.25 2.04 -2.06
C PRO A 173 51.69 1.53 -0.64
N ALA A 174 52.13 0.30 -0.66
CA ALA A 174 52.88 -0.63 0.15
C ALA A 174 53.72 -0.21 1.38
N SER A 175 53.78 -1.11 2.41
CA SER A 175 55.01 -1.83 2.79
C SER A 175 54.75 -2.91 3.89
N GLN A 176 55.22 -4.15 3.61
CA GLN A 176 55.94 -5.18 4.39
C GLN A 176 55.65 -5.31 5.91
N ALA A 177 55.54 -6.44 6.53
CA ALA A 177 56.05 -7.80 6.38
C ALA A 177 55.42 -8.75 7.41
N GLY A 178 55.32 -10.01 7.07
CA GLY A 178 55.82 -11.09 7.90
C GLY A 178 54.86 -12.05 8.58
N HIS A 179 54.75 -13.25 7.99
CA HIS A 179 54.65 -14.60 8.56
C HIS A 179 53.37 -15.19 9.14
N ALA A 180 52.96 -16.18 8.45
CA ALA A 180 52.62 -17.59 8.75
C ALA A 180 51.16 -17.95 8.97
N ALA A 181 50.68 -18.60 7.90
CA ALA A 181 49.88 -19.82 7.84
C ALA A 181 48.82 -20.11 8.92
N HIS A 182 47.54 -20.10 8.50
CA HIS A 182 46.68 -21.30 8.48
C HIS A 182 45.43 -21.01 7.64
N ALA A 183 45.21 -21.91 6.70
CA ALA A 183 44.10 -21.84 5.78
C ALA A 183 42.76 -21.95 6.51
N ALA A 184 41.99 -20.87 6.49
CA ALA A 184 40.54 -20.88 6.69
C ALA A 184 39.92 -20.17 5.48
N HIS A 185 39.16 -20.90 4.69
CA HIS A 185 38.33 -20.33 3.63
C HIS A 185 37.31 -19.39 4.29
N SER A 186 37.66 -18.14 4.42
CA SER A 186 36.71 -17.10 4.81
C SER A 186 36.00 -16.61 3.54
N ALA A 187 34.73 -16.96 3.41
CA ALA A 187 33.84 -16.31 2.49
C ALA A 187 34.01 -14.79 2.65
N LYS A 188 34.34 -14.08 1.58
CA LYS A 188 34.31 -12.62 1.52
C LYS A 188 32.88 -12.16 1.76
N GLY A 189 32.49 -11.98 3.01
CA GLY A 189 31.29 -11.29 3.37
C GLY A 189 31.44 -9.81 2.93
N SER A 190 30.49 -9.29 2.16
CA SER A 190 30.44 -7.86 1.88
C SER A 190 30.41 -7.12 3.23
N ALA A 191 31.35 -6.21 3.44
CA ALA A 191 31.42 -5.42 4.66
C ALA A 191 30.17 -4.51 4.74
N SER A 192 29.21 -4.88 5.56
CA SER A 192 28.07 -4.04 5.90
C SER A 192 28.44 -3.11 7.05
N THR A 193 28.01 -1.85 6.98
CA THR A 193 28.21 -0.87 8.06
C THR A 193 26.91 -0.69 8.82
N LEU A 194 26.90 -0.99 10.12
CA LEU A 194 25.77 -0.71 11.00
C LEU A 194 25.80 0.74 11.45
N ILE A 195 24.74 1.50 11.14
CA ILE A 195 24.53 2.87 11.64
C ILE A 195 23.50 2.79 12.79
N PRO A 196 23.89 3.09 14.04
CA PRO A 196 22.98 3.03 15.17
C PRO A 196 21.85 4.05 15.06
N HIS A 197 20.62 3.66 15.42
CA HIS A 197 19.50 4.59 15.47
C HIS A 197 19.61 5.57 16.64
N THR A 198 19.36 6.87 16.38
CA THR A 198 19.18 7.86 17.42
C THR A 198 17.91 7.60 18.23
N ALA A 199 17.83 8.15 19.46
CA ALA A 199 16.62 8.05 20.29
C ALA A 199 15.38 8.63 19.59
N ILE A 200 15.54 9.71 18.84
CA ILE A 200 14.47 10.31 18.02
C ILE A 200 14.02 9.33 16.96
N ARG A 201 14.93 8.71 16.20
CA ARG A 201 14.61 7.76 15.15
C ARG A 201 13.84 6.55 15.69
N ARG A 202 14.21 6.03 16.85
CA ARG A 202 13.48 4.92 17.49
C ARG A 202 12.05 5.30 17.84
N ARG A 203 11.83 6.47 18.46
CA ARG A 203 10.48 6.97 18.79
C ARG A 203 9.62 7.18 17.53
N VAL A 204 10.19 7.72 16.45
CA VAL A 204 9.49 7.87 15.19
C VAL A 204 9.11 6.50 14.63
N ALA A 205 10.01 5.52 14.65
CA ALA A 205 9.71 4.16 14.17
C ALA A 205 8.58 3.53 14.98
N GLU A 206 8.61 3.58 16.30
CA GLU A 206 7.56 3.07 17.19
C GLU A 206 6.20 3.74 16.90
N HIS A 207 6.20 5.08 16.72
CA HIS A 207 4.99 5.83 16.43
C HIS A 207 4.40 5.45 15.04
N MET A 208 5.22 5.31 14.01
CA MET A 208 4.78 4.94 12.67
C MET A 208 4.25 3.49 12.61
N VAL A 209 4.94 2.56 13.25
CA VAL A 209 4.48 1.16 13.34
C VAL A 209 3.13 1.08 14.03
N ARG A 210 2.96 1.78 15.17
CA ARG A 210 1.69 1.85 15.88
C ARG A 210 0.58 2.44 15.00
N SER A 211 0.85 3.54 14.29
CA SER A 211 -0.15 4.16 13.43
C SER A 211 -0.67 3.21 12.35
N ILE A 212 0.22 2.44 11.71
CA ILE A 212 -0.19 1.46 10.68
C ILE A 212 -0.94 0.28 11.30
N ALA A 213 -0.54 -0.17 12.50
CA ALA A 213 -1.20 -1.29 13.18
C ALA A 213 -2.60 -0.93 13.70
N ASP A 214 -2.78 0.31 14.19
CA ASP A 214 -4.03 0.74 14.83
C ASP A 214 -5.05 1.25 13.80
N ALA A 215 -4.62 1.87 12.69
CA ALA A 215 -5.50 2.53 11.74
C ALA A 215 -5.42 1.88 10.35
N PRO A 216 -6.49 1.29 9.83
CA PRO A 216 -6.59 0.89 8.43
C PRO A 216 -6.50 2.14 7.52
N HIS A 217 -5.39 2.28 6.79
CA HIS A 217 -5.15 3.43 5.92
C HIS A 217 -5.81 3.26 4.57
N VAL A 218 -6.70 4.17 4.21
CA VAL A 218 -7.25 4.29 2.84
C VAL A 218 -6.91 5.66 2.29
N THR A 219 -6.55 5.73 1.01
CA THR A 219 -6.11 6.98 0.38
C THR A 219 -6.94 7.30 -0.85
N THR A 220 -7.47 8.51 -0.90
CA THR A 220 -8.08 9.11 -2.08
C THR A 220 -7.11 10.09 -2.72
N LEU A 221 -7.18 10.24 -4.05
CA LEU A 221 -6.29 11.05 -4.86
C LEU A 221 -7.09 11.99 -5.77
N PHE A 222 -6.75 13.28 -5.76
CA PHE A 222 -7.31 14.29 -6.64
C PHE A 222 -6.19 15.07 -7.35
N GLU A 223 -6.50 15.62 -8.50
CA GLU A 223 -5.68 16.63 -9.18
C GLU A 223 -6.22 18.04 -8.85
N ALA A 224 -5.31 18.99 -8.71
CA ALA A 224 -5.65 20.40 -8.50
C ALA A 224 -4.90 21.31 -9.49
N ASP A 225 -5.59 22.24 -10.11
CA ASP A 225 -5.00 23.31 -10.91
C ASP A 225 -4.61 24.50 -10.00
N LEU A 226 -3.32 24.68 -9.80
CA LEU A 226 -2.77 25.77 -8.97
C LEU A 226 -2.45 27.04 -9.75
N THR A 227 -2.93 27.18 -10.97
CA THR A 227 -2.61 28.34 -11.84
C THR A 227 -3.03 29.65 -11.19
N ARG A 228 -4.21 29.72 -10.56
CA ARG A 228 -4.68 30.91 -9.82
C ARG A 228 -3.86 31.18 -8.56
N VAL A 229 -3.55 30.12 -7.79
CA VAL A 229 -2.68 30.23 -6.61
C VAL A 229 -1.32 30.80 -6.98
N LEU A 230 -0.70 30.31 -8.04
CA LEU A 230 0.59 30.82 -8.52
C LEU A 230 0.53 32.26 -8.99
N LYS A 231 -0.57 32.66 -9.67
CA LYS A 231 -0.83 34.07 -10.07
C LYS A 231 -0.94 34.95 -8.84
N HIS A 232 -1.78 34.59 -7.86
CA HIS A 232 -1.93 35.32 -6.60
C HIS A 232 -0.57 35.44 -5.87
N ARG A 233 0.17 34.34 -5.75
CA ARG A 233 1.49 34.35 -5.13
C ARG A 233 2.45 35.31 -5.83
N ALA A 234 2.47 35.32 -7.16
CA ALA A 234 3.35 36.21 -7.93
C ALA A 234 3.03 37.71 -7.68
N LEU A 235 1.75 38.04 -7.50
CA LEU A 235 1.30 39.41 -7.21
C LEU A 235 1.67 39.85 -5.78
N HIS A 236 1.53 38.97 -4.79
CA HIS A 236 1.58 39.35 -3.37
C HIS A 236 2.86 38.97 -2.64
N ALA A 237 3.73 38.08 -3.18
CA ALA A 237 4.90 37.56 -2.49
C ALA A 237 5.84 38.65 -1.97
N LYS A 238 6.11 39.71 -2.75
CA LYS A 238 6.97 40.82 -2.36
C LYS A 238 6.40 41.64 -1.17
N SER A 239 5.07 41.84 -1.14
CA SER A 239 4.41 42.51 -0.02
C SER A 239 4.49 41.70 1.27
N TYR A 240 4.34 40.39 1.18
CA TYR A 240 4.52 39.48 2.34
C TYR A 240 5.96 39.50 2.85
N GLU A 241 6.93 39.45 1.94
CA GLU A 241 8.35 39.46 2.27
C GLU A 241 8.79 40.75 2.96
N SER A 242 8.32 41.93 2.49
CA SER A 242 8.59 43.21 3.11
C SER A 242 8.02 43.33 4.54
N ARG A 243 7.01 42.53 4.87
CA ARG A 243 6.37 42.43 6.21
C ARG A 243 6.92 41.27 7.06
N GLY A 244 7.99 40.59 6.59
CA GLY A 244 8.67 39.51 7.33
C GLY A 244 7.97 38.14 7.26
N ALA A 245 7.13 37.90 6.26
CA ALA A 245 6.49 36.62 6.03
C ALA A 245 6.86 36.03 4.64
N ARG A 246 6.87 34.71 4.50
CA ARG A 246 7.13 34.04 3.21
C ARG A 246 5.87 33.38 2.67
N LEU A 247 5.33 33.91 1.58
CA LEU A 247 4.14 33.35 0.93
C LEU A 247 4.54 32.14 0.08
N THR A 248 4.60 30.98 0.72
CA THR A 248 4.91 29.70 0.07
C THR A 248 3.65 28.98 -0.38
N LEU A 249 3.75 27.99 -1.28
CA LEU A 249 2.58 27.19 -1.68
C LEU A 249 1.92 26.48 -0.49
N THR A 250 2.69 26.06 0.52
CA THR A 250 2.15 25.40 1.70
C THR A 250 1.15 26.28 2.46
N VAL A 251 1.31 27.62 2.43
CA VAL A 251 0.37 28.56 3.04
C VAL A 251 -1.02 28.44 2.42
N TYR A 252 -1.10 28.29 1.09
CA TYR A 252 -2.37 28.11 0.38
C TYR A 252 -3.04 26.77 0.70
N PHE A 253 -2.25 25.70 0.80
CA PHE A 253 -2.78 24.40 1.22
C PHE A 253 -3.32 24.45 2.64
N ILE A 254 -2.65 25.15 3.56
CA ILE A 254 -3.14 25.36 4.92
C ILE A 254 -4.47 26.09 4.89
N GLY A 255 -4.57 27.20 4.17
CA GLY A 255 -5.81 27.97 4.04
C GLY A 255 -6.97 27.16 3.47
N ALA A 256 -6.73 26.41 2.38
CA ALA A 256 -7.74 25.53 1.79
C ALA A 256 -8.17 24.42 2.75
N CYS A 257 -7.23 23.82 3.49
CA CYS A 257 -7.55 22.83 4.52
C CYS A 257 -8.36 23.42 5.67
N VAL A 258 -8.03 24.60 6.14
CA VAL A 258 -8.80 25.29 7.22
C VAL A 258 -10.25 25.44 6.80
N ARG A 259 -10.51 25.93 5.58
CA ARG A 259 -11.88 26.05 5.06
C ARG A 259 -12.58 24.69 4.99
N ALA A 260 -11.89 23.67 4.47
CA ALA A 260 -12.46 22.35 4.32
C ALA A 260 -12.71 21.66 5.67
N LEU A 261 -11.81 21.80 6.67
CA LEU A 261 -11.97 21.23 8.02
C LEU A 261 -13.13 21.88 8.79
N ARG A 262 -13.41 23.15 8.54
CA ARG A 262 -14.59 23.81 9.12
C ARG A 262 -15.91 23.30 8.51
N ALA A 263 -15.92 22.97 7.23
CA ALA A 263 -17.08 22.41 6.53
C ALA A 263 -17.28 20.91 6.80
N HIS A 264 -16.19 20.19 7.06
CA HIS A 264 -16.14 18.74 7.30
C HIS A 264 -15.44 18.45 8.64
N PRO A 265 -16.06 18.78 9.79
CA PRO A 265 -15.42 18.66 11.10
C PRO A 265 -15.07 17.24 11.48
N GLU A 266 -15.71 16.23 10.89
CA GLU A 266 -15.38 14.82 11.07
C GLU A 266 -13.96 14.45 10.60
N VAL A 267 -13.37 15.22 9.68
CA VAL A 267 -11.97 15.05 9.26
C VAL A 267 -10.98 15.68 10.25
N ASN A 268 -11.46 16.61 11.12
CA ASN A 268 -10.70 17.22 12.20
C ASN A 268 -10.98 16.53 13.54
N ALA A 269 -10.69 15.24 13.64
CA ALA A 269 -11.13 14.39 14.74
C ALA A 269 -10.06 13.41 15.22
N THR A 270 -10.38 12.76 16.34
CA THR A 270 -9.65 11.62 16.88
C THR A 270 -10.61 10.44 17.03
N PHE A 271 -10.21 9.26 16.55
CA PHE A 271 -10.96 8.03 16.77
C PHE A 271 -10.74 7.54 18.21
N ARG A 272 -11.84 7.33 18.96
CA ARG A 272 -11.85 6.77 20.31
C ARG A 272 -12.64 5.46 20.32
N PRO A 273 -12.41 4.54 21.25
CA PRO A 273 -13.19 3.29 21.35
C PRO A 273 -14.69 3.50 21.52
N ASP A 274 -15.08 4.62 22.10
CA ASP A 274 -16.47 4.99 22.44
C ASP A 274 -17.07 6.04 21.50
N GLY A 275 -16.33 6.51 20.50
CA GLY A 275 -16.85 7.46 19.52
C GLY A 275 -15.80 8.30 18.82
N MET A 276 -16.24 9.29 18.06
CA MET A 276 -15.39 10.27 17.38
C MET A 276 -15.31 11.55 18.22
N GLU A 277 -14.10 11.92 18.64
CA GLU A 277 -13.82 13.21 19.27
C GLU A 277 -13.54 14.26 18.20
N LEU A 278 -14.51 15.14 17.95
CA LEU A 278 -14.36 16.25 17.00
C LEU A 278 -13.66 17.44 17.67
N HIS A 279 -12.64 17.99 17.02
CA HIS A 279 -11.89 19.13 17.54
C HIS A 279 -12.49 20.44 17.04
N ALA A 280 -12.80 21.37 17.96
CA ALA A 280 -13.30 22.70 17.63
C ALA A 280 -12.21 23.58 17.02
N ASP A 281 -10.97 23.45 17.49
CA ASP A 281 -9.81 24.18 16.96
C ASP A 281 -9.19 23.40 15.80
N VAL A 282 -8.79 24.12 14.75
CA VAL A 282 -8.03 23.58 13.61
C VAL A 282 -6.56 23.85 13.85
N ASN A 283 -5.84 22.83 14.27
CA ASN A 283 -4.41 22.88 14.56
C ASN A 283 -3.64 22.10 13.48
N ILE A 284 -2.99 22.80 12.55
CA ILE A 284 -2.36 22.21 11.39
C ILE A 284 -0.89 21.87 11.66
N GLY A 285 -0.57 20.58 11.71
CA GLY A 285 0.80 20.09 11.67
C GLY A 285 1.38 20.17 10.25
N VAL A 286 2.62 20.63 10.11
CA VAL A 286 3.29 20.72 8.81
C VAL A 286 4.57 19.89 8.84
N GLY A 287 4.62 18.85 8.02
CA GLY A 287 5.80 17.99 7.87
C GLY A 287 7.03 18.80 7.41
N THR A 288 8.04 18.90 8.28
CA THR A 288 9.25 19.68 8.04
C THR A 288 10.48 18.80 8.11
N ALA A 289 11.17 18.66 6.97
CA ALA A 289 12.42 17.89 6.90
C ALA A 289 13.59 18.69 7.54
N LEU A 290 14.36 17.99 8.37
CA LEU A 290 15.56 18.52 9.04
C LEU A 290 16.86 17.95 8.44
N GLY A 291 16.84 17.53 7.17
CA GLY A 291 17.95 16.83 6.54
C GLY A 291 18.21 15.48 7.22
N ASP A 292 19.48 15.20 7.52
CA ASP A 292 19.90 13.94 8.14
C ASP A 292 19.33 13.72 9.56
N LYS A 293 18.82 14.79 10.21
CA LYS A 293 18.21 14.73 11.54
C LYS A 293 16.80 14.17 11.53
N GLY A 294 16.21 13.96 10.33
CA GLY A 294 14.89 13.35 10.18
C GLY A 294 13.77 14.35 9.89
N LEU A 295 12.57 14.05 10.37
CA LEU A 295 11.34 14.82 10.16
C LEU A 295 10.76 15.26 11.49
N ILE A 296 10.23 16.49 11.54
CA ILE A 296 9.45 17.01 12.65
C ILE A 296 8.15 17.63 12.10
N VAL A 297 7.12 17.68 12.93
CA VAL A 297 5.81 18.22 12.53
C VAL A 297 5.44 19.39 13.46
N PRO A 298 5.95 20.62 13.22
CA PRO A 298 5.51 21.79 13.95
C PRO A 298 4.04 22.09 13.65
N VAL A 299 3.35 22.70 14.63
CA VAL A 299 1.90 22.93 14.61
C VAL A 299 1.59 24.42 14.52
N ILE A 300 0.70 24.79 13.63
CA ILE A 300 0.05 26.10 13.56
C ILE A 300 -1.26 25.97 14.31
N HIS A 301 -1.32 26.53 15.52
CA HIS A 301 -2.49 26.46 16.38
C HIS A 301 -3.57 27.45 15.93
N ARG A 302 -4.85 27.04 16.08
CA ARG A 302 -6.03 27.86 15.80
C ARG A 302 -5.98 28.51 14.44
N ALA A 303 -5.61 27.73 13.43
CA ALA A 303 -5.44 28.23 12.07
C ALA A 303 -6.75 28.83 11.50
N GLN A 304 -7.92 28.48 12.04
CA GLN A 304 -9.21 29.02 11.67
C GLN A 304 -9.37 30.52 12.03
N ASP A 305 -8.57 31.02 12.97
CA ASP A 305 -8.63 32.43 13.41
C ASP A 305 -7.57 33.31 12.72
N LEU A 306 -6.73 32.71 11.87
CA LEU A 306 -5.59 33.39 11.24
C LEU A 306 -5.92 33.84 9.83
N THR A 307 -5.45 35.05 9.48
CA THR A 307 -5.42 35.51 8.08
C THR A 307 -4.38 34.72 7.27
N LEU A 308 -4.45 34.79 5.95
CA LEU A 308 -3.42 34.15 5.09
C LEU A 308 -2.02 34.69 5.40
N PHE A 309 -1.91 35.98 5.76
CA PHE A 309 -0.65 36.59 6.17
C PHE A 309 -0.14 35.99 7.51
N ASP A 310 -1.02 35.86 8.51
CA ASP A 310 -0.65 35.30 9.81
C ASP A 310 -0.22 33.85 9.69
N ILE A 311 -0.91 33.05 8.85
CA ILE A 311 -0.51 31.67 8.51
C ILE A 311 0.90 31.68 7.89
N ALA A 312 1.17 32.57 6.92
CA ALA A 312 2.47 32.65 6.26
C ALA A 312 3.59 33.03 7.27
N GLN A 313 3.32 33.99 8.14
CA GLN A 313 4.24 34.44 9.18
C GLN A 313 4.50 33.33 10.20
N ARG A 314 3.45 32.68 10.72
CA ARG A 314 3.56 31.60 11.70
C ARG A 314 4.27 30.39 11.12
N LEU A 315 3.93 29.98 9.90
CA LEU A 315 4.63 28.88 9.21
C LEU A 315 6.12 29.19 9.07
N HIS A 316 6.47 30.40 8.65
CA HIS A 316 7.88 30.81 8.53
C HIS A 316 8.61 30.70 9.86
N GLN A 317 8.03 31.21 10.95
CA GLN A 317 8.60 31.18 12.29
C GLN A 317 8.84 29.75 12.78
N VAL A 318 7.84 28.87 12.71
CA VAL A 318 7.96 27.50 13.22
C VAL A 318 8.92 26.64 12.39
N VAL A 319 8.98 26.85 11.06
CA VAL A 319 9.93 26.14 10.18
C VAL A 319 11.37 26.57 10.47
N GLU A 320 11.64 27.88 10.64
CA GLU A 320 12.98 28.36 10.99
C GLU A 320 13.39 27.92 12.40
N ALA A 321 12.48 27.94 13.37
CA ALA A 321 12.72 27.40 14.71
C ALA A 321 13.03 25.89 14.67
N ALA A 322 12.32 25.13 13.82
CA ALA A 322 12.55 23.71 13.62
C ALA A 322 13.96 23.43 13.09
N ARG A 323 14.38 24.16 12.05
CA ARG A 323 15.71 24.03 11.44
C ARG A 323 16.82 24.43 12.41
N ALA A 324 16.57 25.44 13.23
CA ALA A 324 17.51 25.91 14.27
C ALA A 324 17.53 25.01 15.53
N GLY A 325 16.65 24.00 15.64
CA GLY A 325 16.51 23.16 16.82
C GLY A 325 15.97 23.90 18.06
N LYS A 326 15.18 24.98 17.84
CA LYS A 326 14.65 25.89 18.87
C LYS A 326 13.15 25.75 19.10
N LEU A 327 12.51 24.68 18.59
CA LEU A 327 11.09 24.43 18.86
C LEU A 327 10.85 24.13 20.34
N SER A 328 9.81 24.75 20.89
CA SER A 328 9.29 24.39 22.21
C SER A 328 8.42 23.12 22.12
N PRO A 329 8.18 22.42 23.26
CA PRO A 329 7.25 21.30 23.28
C PRO A 329 5.82 21.64 22.83
N GLN A 330 5.41 22.90 22.99
CA GLN A 330 4.10 23.38 22.54
C GLN A 330 4.01 23.47 21.01
N ASP A 331 5.12 23.81 20.35
CA ASP A 331 5.15 23.93 18.89
C ASP A 331 4.98 22.59 18.15
N VAL A 332 5.03 21.45 18.84
CA VAL A 332 4.92 20.10 18.22
C VAL A 332 3.78 19.25 18.79
N ARG A 333 2.95 19.80 19.67
CA ARG A 333 1.83 19.11 20.30
C ARG A 333 0.50 19.71 19.90
N GLY A 334 -0.59 18.93 20.07
CA GLY A 334 -1.95 19.42 19.89
C GLY A 334 -2.35 19.63 18.42
N GLY A 335 -1.59 19.11 17.47
CA GLY A 335 -2.00 19.09 16.07
C GLY A 335 -3.20 18.17 15.85
N THR A 336 -4.23 18.65 15.12
CA THR A 336 -5.47 17.90 14.85
C THR A 336 -5.55 17.39 13.42
N PHE A 337 -4.76 17.97 12.51
CA PHE A 337 -4.63 17.57 11.12
C PHE A 337 -3.20 17.80 10.64
N THR A 338 -2.69 16.99 9.73
CA THR A 338 -1.30 17.13 9.23
C THR A 338 -1.25 17.31 7.73
N ILE A 339 -0.35 18.19 7.25
CA ILE A 339 -0.01 18.36 5.85
C ILE A 339 1.43 17.89 5.62
N SER A 340 1.62 16.94 4.72
CA SER A 340 2.93 16.46 4.24
C SER A 340 3.18 16.95 2.83
N ASN A 341 3.99 18.01 2.67
CA ASN A 341 4.37 18.54 1.36
C ASN A 341 5.68 17.90 0.88
N HIS A 342 5.58 16.71 0.27
CA HIS A 342 6.70 15.98 -0.31
C HIS A 342 7.08 16.48 -1.72
N GLY A 343 6.21 17.26 -2.35
CA GLY A 343 6.46 17.88 -3.67
C GLY A 343 7.63 18.85 -3.69
N VAL A 344 7.96 19.45 -2.55
CA VAL A 344 9.17 20.28 -2.38
C VAL A 344 10.44 19.47 -2.63
N GLY A 345 10.46 18.19 -2.26
CA GLY A 345 11.54 17.25 -2.52
C GLY A 345 11.53 16.65 -3.94
N GLY A 346 10.58 17.06 -4.80
CA GLY A 346 10.45 16.58 -6.18
C GLY A 346 9.56 15.34 -6.36
N SER A 347 9.00 14.79 -5.29
CA SER A 347 8.08 13.64 -5.36
C SER A 347 6.77 14.05 -6.02
N LEU A 348 6.36 13.28 -7.04
CA LEU A 348 5.12 13.51 -7.77
C LEU A 348 3.90 13.13 -6.94
N LEU A 349 3.98 11.99 -6.26
CA LEU A 349 2.91 11.37 -5.50
C LEU A 349 3.51 10.53 -4.37
N ALA A 350 2.91 10.56 -3.20
CA ALA A 350 3.15 9.62 -2.12
C ALA A 350 1.79 9.15 -1.56
N ALA A 351 1.56 7.83 -1.59
CA ALA A 351 0.32 7.22 -1.11
C ALA A 351 0.55 5.73 -0.78
N PRO A 352 0.07 5.25 0.37
CA PRO A 352 -0.46 6.05 1.47
C PRO A 352 0.64 6.83 2.21
N ILE A 353 0.26 7.92 2.88
CA ILE A 353 1.12 8.60 3.86
C ILE A 353 0.67 8.14 5.25
N VAL A 354 1.63 7.79 6.11
CA VAL A 354 1.30 7.32 7.47
C VAL A 354 0.67 8.45 8.28
N ILE A 355 -0.51 8.18 8.84
CA ILE A 355 -1.27 9.15 9.64
C ILE A 355 -0.50 9.48 10.94
N ASN A 356 -0.48 10.76 11.28
CA ASN A 356 0.13 11.24 12.52
C ASN A 356 -0.87 11.07 13.69
N GLN A 357 -0.87 9.90 14.31
CA GLN A 357 -1.77 9.61 15.44
C GLN A 357 -1.69 10.67 16.54
N PRO A 358 -2.83 11.03 17.20
CA PRO A 358 -4.16 10.38 17.12
C PRO A 358 -5.12 10.97 16.07
N GLN A 359 -4.60 11.71 15.09
CA GLN A 359 -5.39 12.28 13.99
C GLN A 359 -6.00 11.18 13.12
N VAL A 360 -7.14 11.47 12.47
CA VAL A 360 -7.81 10.53 11.58
C VAL A 360 -7.48 10.73 10.10
N ALA A 361 -6.72 11.79 9.76
CA ALA A 361 -6.38 12.06 8.36
C ALA A 361 -5.07 12.84 8.21
N ILE A 362 -4.45 12.72 7.03
CA ILE A 362 -3.26 13.45 6.61
C ILE A 362 -3.35 13.80 5.14
N LEU A 363 -3.09 15.08 4.79
CA LEU A 363 -3.00 15.54 3.40
C LEU A 363 -1.57 15.39 2.88
N GLY A 364 -1.42 14.74 1.73
CA GLY A 364 -0.20 14.70 0.94
C GLY A 364 -0.26 15.70 -0.21
N VAL A 365 0.82 16.45 -0.38
CA VAL A 365 0.96 17.41 -1.48
C VAL A 365 2.12 17.01 -2.36
N GLY A 366 1.83 16.71 -3.62
CA GLY A 366 2.80 16.34 -4.63
C GLY A 366 3.48 17.53 -5.30
N LYS A 367 4.40 17.23 -6.21
CA LYS A 367 5.12 18.22 -7.01
C LYS A 367 4.18 18.94 -7.98
N VAL A 368 4.30 20.28 -8.04
CA VAL A 368 3.64 21.08 -9.07
C VAL A 368 4.34 20.88 -10.40
N GLN A 369 3.57 20.56 -11.44
CA GLN A 369 4.05 20.37 -12.80
C GLN A 369 3.22 21.17 -13.80
N ARG A 370 3.89 21.71 -14.83
CA ARG A 370 3.16 22.26 -15.98
C ARG A 370 2.71 21.10 -16.87
N ARG A 371 1.40 21.01 -17.11
CA ARG A 371 0.79 20.00 -17.97
C ARG A 371 -0.12 20.63 -19.00
N VAL A 372 -0.28 19.94 -20.13
CA VAL A 372 -1.29 20.24 -21.13
C VAL A 372 -2.60 19.64 -20.65
N CYS A 373 -3.63 20.48 -20.51
CA CYS A 373 -4.97 20.09 -20.06
C CYS A 373 -6.01 20.58 -21.05
N VAL A 374 -7.09 19.82 -21.19
CA VAL A 374 -8.31 20.30 -21.85
C VAL A 374 -9.05 21.18 -20.84
N ILE A 375 -9.44 22.37 -21.25
CA ILE A 375 -10.24 23.30 -20.46
C ILE A 375 -11.49 23.69 -21.23
N ASP A 376 -12.57 23.96 -20.49
CA ASP A 376 -13.75 24.64 -21.06
C ASP A 376 -13.48 26.13 -21.12
N ALA A 377 -13.46 26.69 -22.32
CA ALA A 377 -13.33 28.11 -22.57
C ALA A 377 -14.66 28.61 -23.17
N GLN A 378 -15.58 29.05 -22.31
CA GLN A 378 -16.87 29.62 -22.71
C GLN A 378 -17.75 28.66 -23.55
N GLY A 379 -17.81 27.39 -23.15
CA GLY A 379 -18.62 26.37 -23.81
C GLY A 379 -17.92 25.67 -24.99
N SER A 380 -16.63 25.92 -25.21
CA SER A 380 -15.82 25.15 -26.16
C SER A 380 -14.56 24.61 -25.50
N GLU A 381 -14.21 23.35 -25.85
CA GLU A 381 -12.98 22.74 -25.39
C GLU A 381 -11.76 23.39 -26.04
N SER A 382 -10.76 23.69 -25.23
CA SER A 382 -9.48 24.21 -25.71
C SER A 382 -8.32 23.59 -24.95
N ILE A 383 -7.12 23.60 -25.56
CA ILE A 383 -5.91 23.09 -24.95
C ILE A 383 -5.19 24.24 -24.25
N ALA A 384 -4.89 24.07 -22.96
CA ALA A 384 -4.15 25.05 -22.19
C ALA A 384 -3.04 24.39 -21.34
N VAL A 385 -1.99 25.16 -21.05
CA VAL A 385 -0.96 24.74 -20.09
C VAL A 385 -1.37 25.16 -18.70
N ARG A 386 -1.52 24.21 -17.79
CA ARG A 386 -1.92 24.39 -16.39
C ARG A 386 -0.83 23.94 -15.43
N SER A 387 -0.84 24.51 -14.24
CA SER A 387 0.08 24.12 -13.16
C SER A 387 -0.63 23.13 -12.24
N MET A 388 -0.47 21.84 -12.54
CA MET A 388 -1.17 20.73 -11.88
C MET A 388 -0.40 20.17 -10.70
N CYS A 389 -1.11 19.72 -9.68
CA CYS A 389 -0.57 19.08 -8.50
C CYS A 389 -1.46 17.91 -8.09
N TYR A 390 -0.86 16.79 -7.67
CA TYR A 390 -1.60 15.71 -7.01
C TYR A 390 -1.75 16.00 -5.52
N LEU A 391 -2.97 15.83 -5.03
CA LEU A 391 -3.32 15.89 -3.61
C LEU A 391 -3.84 14.53 -3.18
N THR A 392 -3.28 13.98 -2.10
CA THR A 392 -3.74 12.72 -1.51
C THR A 392 -4.26 12.98 -0.11
N LEU A 393 -5.39 12.38 0.23
CA LEU A 393 -5.88 12.33 1.60
C LEU A 393 -5.84 10.88 2.05
N THR A 394 -5.01 10.58 3.04
CA THR A 394 -5.01 9.27 3.72
C THR A 394 -5.83 9.40 4.99
N ILE A 395 -6.79 8.51 5.17
CA ILE A 395 -7.73 8.47 6.28
C ILE A 395 -7.60 7.19 7.09
N ASP A 396 -7.96 7.27 8.38
CA ASP A 396 -8.26 6.12 9.21
C ASP A 396 -9.67 5.61 8.86
N HIS A 397 -9.75 4.45 8.20
CA HIS A 397 -11.03 3.91 7.72
C HIS A 397 -11.96 3.40 8.83
N ARG A 398 -11.51 3.42 10.10
CA ARG A 398 -12.40 3.22 11.26
C ARG A 398 -13.24 4.46 11.55
N ALA A 399 -12.71 5.63 11.19
CA ALA A 399 -13.28 6.94 11.50
C ALA A 399 -14.05 7.55 10.32
N LEU A 400 -13.53 7.38 9.11
CA LEU A 400 -13.99 8.02 7.88
C LEU A 400 -14.07 7.00 6.75
N ASP A 401 -14.98 7.25 5.82
CA ASP A 401 -15.07 6.50 4.56
C ASP A 401 -14.83 7.40 3.33
N ALA A 402 -15.00 6.82 2.13
CA ALA A 402 -14.77 7.53 0.89
C ALA A 402 -15.67 8.75 0.69
N PHE A 403 -16.89 8.76 1.27
CA PHE A 403 -17.83 9.87 1.11
C PHE A 403 -17.28 11.14 1.76
N GLN A 404 -16.88 11.07 3.04
CA GLN A 404 -16.33 12.21 3.77
C GLN A 404 -14.95 12.62 3.21
N ALA A 405 -14.09 11.63 2.90
CA ALA A 405 -12.78 11.88 2.34
C ALA A 405 -12.84 12.62 1.00
N ASN A 406 -13.73 12.19 0.10
CA ASN A 406 -13.90 12.83 -1.21
C ASN A 406 -14.56 14.21 -1.10
N ALA A 407 -15.55 14.38 -0.22
CA ALA A 407 -16.18 15.68 0.00
C ALA A 407 -15.17 16.72 0.52
N PHE A 408 -14.38 16.35 1.53
CA PHE A 408 -13.30 17.18 2.05
C PHE A 408 -12.27 17.55 0.97
N LEU A 409 -11.74 16.56 0.26
CA LEU A 409 -10.67 16.79 -0.71
C LEU A 409 -11.18 17.56 -1.94
N SER A 410 -12.42 17.35 -2.35
CA SER A 410 -13.09 18.15 -3.39
C SER A 410 -13.20 19.62 -3.01
N LEU A 411 -13.52 19.93 -1.74
CA LEU A 411 -13.56 21.31 -1.27
C LEU A 411 -12.16 21.94 -1.19
N VAL A 412 -11.15 21.19 -0.79
CA VAL A 412 -9.74 21.66 -0.84
C VAL A 412 -9.35 22.02 -2.26
N VAL A 413 -9.61 21.13 -3.23
CA VAL A 413 -9.29 21.34 -4.65
C VAL A 413 -10.02 22.54 -5.20
N SER A 414 -11.34 22.61 -5.04
CA SER A 414 -12.15 23.74 -5.54
C SER A 414 -11.73 25.07 -4.93
N THR A 415 -11.34 25.10 -3.65
CA THR A 415 -10.82 26.30 -2.99
C THR A 415 -9.51 26.77 -3.64
N LEU A 416 -8.59 25.84 -3.97
CA LEU A 416 -7.32 26.17 -4.62
C LEU A 416 -7.53 26.66 -6.07
N GLU A 417 -8.42 25.99 -6.81
CA GLU A 417 -8.70 26.29 -8.22
C GLU A 417 -9.45 27.63 -8.40
N GLN A 418 -10.27 28.00 -7.41
CA GLN A 418 -11.04 29.23 -7.39
C GLN A 418 -10.39 30.33 -6.55
N TRP A 419 -9.09 30.21 -6.22
CA TRP A 419 -8.39 31.17 -5.36
C TRP A 419 -8.60 32.60 -5.88
N PRO A 420 -9.11 33.52 -5.04
CA PRO A 420 -9.39 34.90 -5.46
C PRO A 420 -8.10 35.70 -5.70
N ASP A 421 -8.17 36.76 -6.51
CA ASP A 421 -7.03 37.63 -6.78
C ASP A 421 -6.75 38.63 -5.61
N THR A 422 -7.63 38.72 -4.61
CA THR A 422 -7.54 39.66 -3.47
C THR A 422 -6.61 39.13 -2.37
N ALA A 423 -5.85 39.99 -1.71
CA ALA A 423 -4.83 39.63 -0.72
C ALA A 423 -5.37 38.96 0.56
N GLU A 424 -6.66 39.12 0.90
CA GLU A 424 -7.27 38.75 2.21
C GLU A 424 -8.24 37.55 2.15
N ALA A 425 -8.08 36.68 1.23
CA ALA A 425 -9.05 35.70 0.73
C ALA A 425 -9.45 34.52 1.62
N LEU A 426 -9.30 34.55 2.94
CA LEU A 426 -9.64 33.40 3.81
C LEU A 426 -10.82 33.58 4.76
N HIS A 427 -11.52 34.72 4.77
CA HIS A 427 -12.55 35.02 5.77
C HIS A 427 -14.01 35.05 5.29
N ASP A 428 -14.30 34.53 4.07
CA ASP A 428 -15.69 34.38 3.61
C ASP A 428 -16.19 32.94 3.71
#